data_8223a4947bf44c59f67fec3bf8e33840
#
_entry.id   8223a4947bf44c59f67fec3bf8e33840
#
_cell.length_a   1.000
_cell.length_b   1.000
_cell.length_c   1.000
_cell.angle_alpha   90.00
_cell.angle_beta   90.00
_cell.angle_gamma   90.00
#
_symmetry.space_group_name_H-M   'P 1'
#
loop_
_entity.id
_entity.type
_entity.pdbx_description
1 polymer ?
#
loop_
_entity_poly.entity_id
_entity_poly.type
_entity_poly.pdbx_seq_one_letter_code
_entity_poly.pdbx_strand_id
1 'polypeptide(L)'
;MKKFSVLLFSLLLSVGAFAQIDLGKDMTLKIYGHVRTDFYYNSRNNVQSVDGLFYSYPMDEVLDANGNDINGSDNSNMYTVYSRMGFDFAGPMIGKAKTTAKIEFDFRGNGNDNLSALRLRHAYFNFDWGKNKVLVGQTSH
;
A
#
# COMPACT_ATOMS: atom_id res chain seq x y z
N MET A 1 1.28 -27.17 27.19
CA MET A 1 0.21 -26.18 26.94
C MET A 1 0.70 -24.73 26.93
N LYS A 2 1.95 -24.43 26.50
CA LYS A 2 2.51 -23.05 26.46
C LYS A 2 2.81 -22.55 25.04
N LYS A 3 2.45 -23.30 23.99
CA LYS A 3 2.77 -22.94 22.59
C LYS A 3 1.62 -22.25 21.83
N PHE A 4 0.44 -22.15 22.42
CA PHE A 4 -0.74 -21.55 21.76
C PHE A 4 -0.87 -20.03 21.98
N SER A 5 -0.16 -19.46 22.96
CA SER A 5 -0.27 -18.03 23.28
C SER A 5 0.55 -17.10 22.35
N VAL A 6 1.53 -17.62 21.64
CA VAL A 6 2.39 -16.78 20.76
C VAL A 6 1.72 -16.52 19.41
N LEU A 7 0.87 -17.43 18.95
CA LEU A 7 0.17 -17.29 17.66
C LEU A 7 -0.98 -16.25 17.72
N LEU A 8 -1.55 -16.00 18.89
CA LEU A 8 -2.65 -15.05 19.07
C LEU A 8 -2.16 -13.61 19.16
N PHE A 9 -0.90 -13.38 19.51
CA PHE A 9 -0.33 -12.05 19.66
C PHE A 9 0.10 -11.40 18.32
N SER A 10 0.31 -12.19 17.28
CA SER A 10 0.70 -11.68 15.95
C SER A 10 -0.48 -11.17 15.11
N LEU A 11 -1.72 -11.43 15.50
CA LEU A 11 -2.94 -11.06 14.76
C LEU A 11 -3.54 -9.70 15.15
N LEU A 12 -2.96 -8.98 16.11
CA LEU A 12 -3.57 -7.77 16.71
C LEU A 12 -2.82 -6.47 16.42
N LEU A 13 -1.88 -6.43 15.48
CA LEU A 13 -1.08 -5.24 15.20
C LEU A 13 -1.48 -4.46 13.93
N SER A 14 -2.73 -4.49 13.53
CA SER A 14 -3.27 -3.47 12.61
C SER A 14 -3.98 -2.37 13.38
N VAL A 15 -3.24 -1.59 14.14
CA VAL A 15 -3.78 -0.36 14.73
C VAL A 15 -3.81 0.71 13.65
N GLY A 16 -4.98 0.96 13.08
CA GLY A 16 -5.22 2.14 12.26
C GLY A 16 -5.13 3.38 13.15
N ALA A 17 -4.05 4.12 13.10
CA ALA A 17 -3.95 5.41 13.78
C ALA A 17 -4.66 6.47 12.93
N PHE A 18 -5.69 7.10 13.49
CA PHE A 18 -6.34 8.27 12.93
C PHE A 18 -6.11 9.45 13.87
N ALA A 19 -5.51 10.50 13.37
CA ALA A 19 -5.38 11.77 14.08
C ALA A 19 -6.08 12.86 13.27
N GLN A 20 -6.97 13.61 13.91
CA GLN A 20 -7.57 14.81 13.33
C GLN A 20 -7.05 16.02 14.09
N ILE A 21 -6.55 16.99 13.32
CA ILE A 21 -5.95 18.22 13.85
C ILE A 21 -6.84 19.37 13.33
N ASP A 22 -7.30 20.19 14.25
CA ASP A 22 -7.97 21.46 13.92
C ASP A 22 -6.89 22.50 13.65
N LEU A 23 -6.89 23.05 12.44
CA LEU A 23 -5.96 24.08 12.00
C LEU A 23 -6.55 25.50 12.17
N GLY A 24 -7.77 25.61 12.70
CA GLY A 24 -8.50 26.85 12.82
C GLY A 24 -9.07 27.34 11.47
N LYS A 25 -9.89 28.41 11.50
CA LYS A 25 -10.52 29.02 10.30
C LYS A 25 -11.21 28.01 9.38
N ASP A 26 -11.98 27.07 9.97
CA ASP A 26 -12.72 26.02 9.25
C ASP A 26 -11.81 25.06 8.46
N MET A 27 -10.56 24.88 8.89
CA MET A 27 -9.63 23.93 8.30
C MET A 27 -9.33 22.78 9.24
N THR A 28 -9.35 21.58 8.70
CA THR A 28 -8.95 20.38 9.44
C THR A 28 -7.97 19.55 8.63
N LEU A 29 -7.07 18.87 9.33
CA LEU A 29 -6.15 17.89 8.78
C LEU A 29 -6.40 16.55 9.46
N LYS A 30 -6.69 15.53 8.67
CA LYS A 30 -6.75 14.15 9.12
C LYS A 30 -5.52 13.41 8.59
N ILE A 31 -4.73 12.85 9.50
CA ILE A 31 -3.62 11.96 9.18
C ILE A 31 -4.11 10.53 9.33
N TYR A 32 -3.83 9.67 8.36
CA TYR A 32 -4.19 8.27 8.39
C TYR A 32 -3.10 7.43 7.74
N GLY A 33 -3.13 6.14 8.01
CA GLY A 33 -2.22 5.19 7.38
C GLY A 33 -2.34 3.80 7.97
N HIS A 34 -1.58 2.89 7.40
CA HIS A 34 -1.43 1.54 7.91
C HIS A 34 -0.05 1.01 7.58
N VAL A 35 0.44 0.14 8.44
CA VAL A 35 1.58 -0.72 8.14
C VAL A 35 1.02 -2.06 7.69
N ARG A 36 1.47 -2.52 6.52
CA ARG A 36 1.10 -3.81 5.96
C ARG A 36 2.35 -4.64 5.72
N THR A 37 2.34 -5.86 6.24
CA THR A 37 3.37 -6.86 5.98
C THR A 37 2.73 -8.02 5.25
N ASP A 38 3.24 -8.34 4.08
CA ASP A 38 2.84 -9.49 3.29
C ASP A 38 3.94 -10.56 3.39
N PHE A 39 3.56 -11.77 3.76
CA PHE A 39 4.43 -12.93 3.80
C PHE A 39 4.01 -13.91 2.70
N TYR A 40 4.97 -14.39 1.93
CA TYR A 40 4.77 -15.35 0.85
C TYR A 40 5.64 -16.58 1.08
N TYR A 41 5.04 -17.74 0.87
CA TYR A 41 5.74 -19.00 0.76
C TYR A 41 5.34 -19.67 -0.54
N ASN A 42 6.32 -20.07 -1.33
CA ASN A 42 6.13 -20.77 -2.59
C ASN A 42 6.88 -22.09 -2.53
N SER A 43 6.22 -23.18 -2.91
CA SER A 43 6.80 -24.53 -2.96
C SER A 43 7.70 -24.76 -4.17
N ARG A 44 7.79 -23.80 -5.10
CA ARG A 44 8.72 -23.77 -6.21
C ARG A 44 8.85 -22.32 -6.73
N ASN A 45 9.83 -22.10 -7.60
CA ASN A 45 10.01 -20.80 -8.24
C ASN A 45 8.79 -20.41 -9.07
N ASN A 46 8.47 -19.14 -9.07
CA ASN A 46 7.34 -18.56 -9.79
C ASN A 46 7.80 -17.50 -10.77
N VAL A 47 7.05 -17.33 -11.85
CA VAL A 47 7.15 -16.12 -12.66
C VAL A 47 6.64 -14.97 -11.82
N GLN A 48 7.47 -13.96 -11.66
CA GLN A 48 7.19 -12.82 -10.80
C GLN A 48 7.35 -11.51 -11.57
N SER A 49 6.62 -10.52 -11.16
CA SER A 49 6.79 -9.16 -11.61
C SER A 49 6.98 -8.22 -10.42
N VAL A 50 7.62 -7.07 -10.67
CA VAL A 50 7.91 -6.09 -9.62
C VAL A 50 8.65 -6.74 -8.43
N ASP A 51 9.78 -7.37 -8.75
CA ASP A 51 10.73 -7.96 -7.80
C ASP A 51 10.06 -8.80 -6.70
N GLY A 52 9.25 -9.77 -7.13
CA GLY A 52 8.58 -10.70 -6.22
C GLY A 52 7.37 -10.17 -5.48
N LEU A 53 6.92 -8.96 -5.76
CA LEU A 53 5.67 -8.43 -5.17
C LEU A 53 4.41 -9.02 -5.79
N PHE A 54 4.52 -9.56 -7.01
CA PHE A 54 3.43 -10.24 -7.70
C PHE A 54 3.93 -11.57 -8.25
N TYR A 55 3.42 -12.66 -7.72
CA TYR A 55 3.63 -14.00 -8.22
C TYR A 55 2.49 -14.34 -9.20
N SER A 56 2.84 -14.68 -10.43
CA SER A 56 1.86 -14.92 -11.48
C SER A 56 1.47 -16.40 -11.55
N TYR A 57 2.44 -17.28 -11.75
CA TYR A 57 2.25 -18.73 -11.85
C TYR A 57 3.56 -19.45 -11.59
N PRO A 58 3.53 -20.76 -11.17
CA PRO A 58 4.72 -21.56 -11.00
C PRO A 58 5.50 -21.70 -12.33
N MET A 59 6.82 -21.67 -12.26
CA MET A 59 7.67 -21.97 -13.40
C MET A 59 7.62 -23.47 -13.71
N ASP A 60 7.70 -23.81 -15.00
CA ASP A 60 7.81 -25.17 -15.47
C ASP A 60 9.06 -25.86 -14.96
N GLU A 61 9.05 -27.19 -14.95
CA GLU A 61 10.23 -28.00 -14.65
C GLU A 61 11.30 -27.77 -15.71
N VAL A 62 12.53 -27.46 -15.21
CA VAL A 62 13.72 -27.34 -16.06
C VAL A 62 14.83 -28.13 -15.38
N LEU A 63 15.28 -29.21 -16.02
CA LEU A 63 16.32 -30.09 -15.45
C LEU A 63 17.72 -29.56 -15.78
N ASP A 64 18.59 -29.59 -14.77
CA ASP A 64 20.02 -29.35 -14.93
C ASP A 64 20.73 -30.57 -15.55
N ALA A 65 22.04 -30.49 -15.76
CA ALA A 65 22.85 -31.58 -16.30
C ALA A 65 22.88 -32.86 -15.40
N ASN A 66 22.45 -32.75 -14.15
CA ASN A 66 22.38 -33.84 -13.17
C ASN A 66 20.94 -34.38 -13.01
N GLY A 67 19.96 -33.82 -13.73
CA GLY A 67 18.57 -34.21 -13.67
C GLY A 67 17.79 -33.59 -12.51
N ASN A 68 18.29 -32.53 -11.86
CA ASN A 68 17.55 -31.81 -10.83
C ASN A 68 16.75 -30.66 -11.41
N ASP A 69 15.53 -30.48 -10.93
CA ASP A 69 14.69 -29.33 -11.31
C ASP A 69 15.21 -28.04 -10.68
N ILE A 70 15.75 -27.13 -11.49
CA ILE A 70 16.29 -25.84 -11.03
C ILE A 70 15.18 -24.88 -10.54
N ASN A 71 13.92 -25.14 -10.87
CA ASN A 71 12.75 -24.39 -10.43
C ASN A 71 12.03 -25.07 -9.26
N GLY A 72 12.48 -26.23 -8.83
CA GLY A 72 11.84 -27.04 -7.77
C GLY A 72 12.14 -26.62 -6.34
N SER A 73 12.92 -25.52 -6.14
CA SER A 73 13.23 -25.04 -4.79
C SER A 73 12.11 -24.17 -4.24
N ASP A 74 11.80 -24.38 -2.96
CA ASP A 74 10.93 -23.52 -2.21
C ASP A 74 11.60 -22.18 -1.86
N ASN A 75 10.78 -21.14 -1.73
CA ASN A 75 11.24 -19.83 -1.30
C ASN A 75 10.19 -19.13 -0.45
N SER A 76 10.65 -18.18 0.36
CA SER A 76 9.78 -17.33 1.16
C SER A 76 10.28 -15.90 1.15
N ASN A 77 9.36 -14.95 1.10
CA ASN A 77 9.65 -13.53 1.13
C ASN A 77 8.69 -12.79 2.04
N MET A 78 9.12 -11.66 2.55
CA MET A 78 8.30 -10.76 3.36
C MET A 78 8.50 -9.32 2.89
N TYR A 79 7.38 -8.63 2.60
CA TYR A 79 7.38 -7.26 2.11
C TYR A 79 6.49 -6.37 2.96
N THR A 80 6.92 -5.12 3.16
CA THR A 80 6.16 -4.08 3.87
C THR A 80 5.83 -2.87 2.99
N VAL A 81 6.18 -2.93 1.72
CA VAL A 81 6.14 -1.81 0.76
C VAL A 81 4.72 -1.28 0.47
N TYR A 82 3.68 -2.05 0.78
CA TYR A 82 2.28 -1.61 0.69
C TYR A 82 1.80 -0.85 1.93
N SER A 83 2.68 -0.60 2.88
CA SER A 83 2.41 0.34 3.97
C SER A 83 2.12 1.72 3.39
N ARG A 84 1.15 2.42 3.97
CA ARG A 84 0.58 3.62 3.37
C ARG A 84 0.43 4.73 4.38
N MET A 85 0.62 5.96 3.94
CA MET A 85 0.34 7.17 4.72
C MET A 85 -0.41 8.17 3.85
N GLY A 86 -1.35 8.88 4.45
CA GLY A 86 -2.13 9.87 3.75
C GLY A 86 -2.58 11.01 4.65
N PHE A 87 -2.93 12.10 3.99
CA PHE A 87 -3.38 13.35 4.57
C PHE A 87 -4.66 13.78 3.84
N ASP A 88 -5.75 13.91 4.59
CA ASP A 88 -7.00 14.51 4.12
C ASP A 88 -7.13 15.90 4.73
N PHE A 89 -7.23 16.90 3.90
CA PHE A 89 -7.45 18.29 4.27
C PHE A 89 -8.90 18.66 3.97
N ALA A 90 -9.58 19.26 4.93
CA ALA A 90 -10.79 20.04 4.65
C ALA A 90 -10.44 21.50 4.79
N GLY A 91 -10.79 22.28 3.80
CA GLY A 91 -10.55 23.72 3.75
C GLY A 91 -11.81 24.55 3.91
N PRO A 92 -11.69 25.88 3.96
CA PRO A 92 -12.82 26.77 4.01
C PRO A 92 -13.67 26.67 2.74
N MET A 93 -14.90 27.10 2.80
CA MET A 93 -15.73 27.20 1.60
C MET A 93 -15.20 28.29 0.66
N ILE A 94 -15.13 27.96 -0.62
CA ILE A 94 -14.85 28.95 -1.69
C ILE A 94 -16.16 29.20 -2.45
N GLY A 95 -16.75 30.37 -2.19
CA GLY A 95 -18.10 30.62 -2.63
C GLY A 95 -19.08 29.64 -2.00
N LYS A 96 -19.72 28.79 -2.83
CA LYS A 96 -20.63 27.73 -2.38
C LYS A 96 -19.99 26.33 -2.41
N ALA A 97 -18.74 26.22 -2.80
CA ALA A 97 -18.01 24.95 -2.88
C ALA A 97 -17.40 24.57 -1.54
N LYS A 98 -17.60 23.33 -1.09
CA LYS A 98 -16.78 22.71 -0.06
C LYS A 98 -15.46 22.32 -0.68
N THR A 99 -14.35 22.68 -0.04
CA THR A 99 -13.01 22.38 -0.54
C THR A 99 -12.35 21.29 0.29
N THR A 100 -11.77 20.33 -0.39
CA THR A 100 -10.94 19.29 0.23
C THR A 100 -9.69 19.07 -0.60
N ALA A 101 -8.62 18.57 0.04
CA ALA A 101 -7.44 18.10 -0.65
C ALA A 101 -7.01 16.75 -0.07
N LYS A 102 -6.35 15.95 -0.88
CA LYS A 102 -5.82 14.66 -0.47
C LYS A 102 -4.40 14.48 -0.99
N ILE A 103 -3.53 13.99 -0.12
CA ILE A 103 -2.21 13.47 -0.50
C ILE A 103 -2.10 12.08 0.10
N GLU A 104 -1.72 11.08 -0.70
CA GLU A 104 -1.48 9.71 -0.25
C GLU A 104 -0.28 9.11 -0.97
N PHE A 105 0.54 8.39 -0.24
CA PHE A 105 1.69 7.69 -0.78
C PHE A 105 1.90 6.33 -0.13
N ASP A 106 2.60 5.46 -0.83
CA ASP A 106 3.11 4.17 -0.35
C ASP A 106 4.59 3.99 -0.74
N PHE A 107 5.19 2.87 -0.32
CA PHE A 107 6.61 2.58 -0.53
C PHE A 107 6.84 1.55 -1.65
N ARG A 108 5.86 1.31 -2.52
CA ARG A 108 6.00 0.32 -3.58
C ARG A 108 6.97 0.74 -4.69
N GLY A 109 7.29 2.01 -4.81
CA GLY A 109 8.12 2.53 -5.91
C GLY A 109 7.45 2.41 -7.29
N ASN A 110 8.24 2.59 -8.32
CA ASN A 110 7.80 2.58 -9.72
C ASN A 110 8.57 1.53 -10.54
N GLY A 111 8.42 0.26 -10.22
CA GLY A 111 9.08 -0.84 -10.91
C GLY A 111 10.20 -1.47 -10.09
N ASN A 112 10.96 -2.38 -10.70
CA ASN A 112 11.95 -3.20 -10.02
C ASN A 112 13.15 -2.40 -9.49
N ASP A 113 13.59 -1.38 -10.22
CA ASP A 113 14.80 -0.62 -9.88
C ASP A 113 14.60 0.38 -8.73
N ASN A 114 13.35 0.65 -8.36
CA ASN A 114 12.98 1.63 -7.35
C ASN A 114 12.08 1.04 -6.26
N LEU A 115 12.31 -0.22 -5.92
CA LEU A 115 11.60 -0.88 -4.83
C LEU A 115 11.88 -0.13 -3.50
N SER A 116 10.86 0.00 -2.68
CA SER A 116 10.87 0.78 -1.42
C SER A 116 10.98 2.30 -1.59
N ALA A 117 10.98 2.82 -2.82
CA ALA A 117 10.89 4.25 -3.03
C ALA A 117 9.45 4.75 -2.78
N LEU A 118 9.36 5.99 -2.32
CA LEU A 118 8.08 6.65 -2.10
C LEU A 118 7.35 6.85 -3.43
N ARG A 119 6.10 6.37 -3.50
CA ARG A 119 5.24 6.53 -4.67
C ARG A 119 4.02 7.37 -4.32
N LEU A 120 3.83 8.47 -5.06
CA LEU A 120 2.65 9.31 -4.94
C LEU A 120 1.45 8.59 -5.57
N ARG A 121 0.40 8.35 -4.78
CA ARG A 121 -0.84 7.69 -5.19
C ARG A 121 -1.94 8.68 -5.52
N HIS A 122 -2.17 9.61 -4.60
CA HIS A 122 -3.16 10.65 -4.72
C HIS A 122 -2.52 11.99 -4.37
N ALA A 123 -2.77 13.00 -5.19
CA ALA A 123 -2.46 14.40 -4.91
C ALA A 123 -3.45 15.27 -5.68
N TYR A 124 -4.53 15.66 -5.02
CA TYR A 124 -5.58 16.42 -5.70
C TYR A 124 -6.32 17.37 -4.75
N PHE A 125 -6.91 18.38 -5.35
CA PHE A 125 -7.95 19.23 -4.77
C PHE A 125 -9.30 18.81 -5.30
N ASN A 126 -10.32 18.88 -4.45
CA ASN A 126 -11.70 18.64 -4.82
C ASN A 126 -12.58 19.83 -4.39
N PHE A 127 -13.39 20.31 -5.30
CA PHE A 127 -14.38 21.37 -5.12
C PHE A 127 -15.75 20.75 -5.31
N ASP A 128 -16.60 20.80 -4.27
CA ASP A 128 -17.90 20.15 -4.25
C ASP A 128 -19.01 21.17 -4.06
N TRP A 129 -19.82 21.38 -5.10
CA TRP A 129 -21.04 22.20 -5.11
C TRP A 129 -22.32 21.38 -4.89
N GLY A 130 -22.22 20.13 -4.44
CA GLY A 130 -23.32 19.20 -4.26
C GLY A 130 -23.64 18.42 -5.53
N LYS A 131 -24.29 19.04 -6.51
CA LYS A 131 -24.59 18.38 -7.80
C LYS A 131 -23.37 18.26 -8.71
N ASN A 132 -22.42 19.18 -8.62
CA ASN A 132 -21.21 19.23 -9.44
C ASN A 132 -19.99 19.12 -8.56
N LYS A 133 -19.01 18.32 -9.01
CA LYS A 133 -17.71 18.17 -8.36
C LYS A 133 -16.60 18.35 -9.39
N VAL A 134 -15.56 19.07 -8.99
CA VAL A 134 -14.37 19.27 -9.81
C VAL A 134 -13.17 18.77 -9.02
N LEU A 135 -12.45 17.80 -9.57
CA LEU A 135 -11.22 17.29 -9.02
C LEU A 135 -10.05 17.73 -9.91
N VAL A 136 -9.05 18.32 -9.27
CA VAL A 136 -7.86 18.83 -9.96
C VAL A 136 -6.62 18.21 -9.33
N GLY A 137 -5.88 17.43 -10.11
CA GLY A 137 -4.67 16.76 -9.68
C GLY A 137 -4.59 15.31 -10.12
N GLN A 138 -3.79 14.53 -9.41
CA GLN A 138 -3.51 13.13 -9.69
C GLN A 138 -4.31 12.21 -8.75
N THR A 139 -5.00 11.23 -9.33
CA THR A 139 -5.62 10.14 -8.58
C THR A 139 -5.51 8.84 -9.38
N SER A 140 -5.40 7.71 -8.70
CA SER A 140 -5.50 6.39 -9.34
C SER A 140 -6.97 5.97 -9.39
N HIS A 141 -7.37 5.43 -10.52
CA HIS A 141 -8.70 4.81 -10.72
C HIS A 141 -8.66 3.34 -10.35
#